data_4dcda9c152dc577b67a919bb5ec37bb9
#
_entry.id   4dcda9c152dc577b67a919bb5ec37bb9
#
_cell.length_a   1.000
_cell.length_b   1.000
_cell.length_c   1.000
_cell.angle_alpha   90.00
_cell.angle_beta   90.00
_cell.angle_gamma   90.00
#
_symmetry.space_group_name_H-M   'P 1'
#
loop_
_entity.id
_entity.type
_entity.pdbx_description
1 polymer ?
#
loop_
_entity_poly.entity_id
_entity_poly.type
_entity_poly.pdbx_seq_one_letter_code
_entity_poly.pdbx_strand_id
1 'polypeptide(L)'
;LVKECPQVERIEIPLSHRFEDFTVKIHKIIEKEGFDVFYVFDCLSELQTAWATDLMMGNFFRVTCPFLFTLDTVAFFPIIRGKHSFHAVKKILNTTQLLLDVYSDRRNTYVRPAKVWNRDSETMFRPHIYNRETGAFRPILDGVQSSRFYQVLDKFQRTGEEQFTDSWNRFFNTAKMLYDNHMNTDDACNTMCNIMMTRDEKMRFMVKKHFTPQDYFNVRNHMIGTGMIGGKACGMLLSRAIVRNLAPDIDEVLEPHDSFFIGSDVYYTYIVDNGFWDIRVRQREEEEYFSLAEEFAQKLKNGVFSEEMQNQFLHILEYYGQDPFIVRSSSILEDGFGNAFAGKYESVFCANRGTLEERLLEFENAIRTVYASSMS
;
A
#
# COMPACT_ATOMS: atom_id res chain seq x y z
N LEU A 1 29.01 7.41 -4.24
CA LEU A 1 29.06 6.29 -5.21
C LEU A 1 28.79 6.77 -6.64
N VAL A 2 27.66 7.43 -6.93
CA VAL A 2 27.30 7.84 -8.30
C VAL A 2 28.30 8.83 -8.91
N LYS A 3 28.90 9.73 -8.12
CA LYS A 3 29.93 10.68 -8.60
C LYS A 3 31.27 10.02 -8.94
N GLU A 4 31.49 8.80 -8.44
CA GLU A 4 32.75 8.07 -8.58
C GLU A 4 32.68 6.95 -9.63
N CYS A 5 31.47 6.64 -10.11
CA CYS A 5 31.21 5.58 -11.09
C CYS A 5 30.51 6.16 -12.34
N PRO A 6 31.25 6.53 -13.38
CA PRO A 6 30.67 7.12 -14.60
C PRO A 6 29.77 6.17 -15.38
N GLN A 7 29.75 4.89 -15.04
CA GLN A 7 28.88 3.85 -15.61
C GLN A 7 27.51 3.76 -14.91
N VAL A 8 27.28 4.53 -13.83
CA VAL A 8 26.03 4.53 -13.09
C VAL A 8 25.22 5.77 -13.45
N GLU A 9 24.07 5.57 -14.08
CA GLU A 9 23.08 6.61 -14.28
C GLU A 9 22.14 6.67 -13.07
N ARG A 10 21.89 7.86 -12.54
CA ARG A 10 20.93 8.10 -11.47
C ARG A 10 19.67 8.73 -12.03
N ILE A 11 18.56 8.02 -11.92
CA ILE A 11 17.26 8.50 -12.35
C ILE A 11 16.42 8.84 -11.10
N GLU A 12 16.00 10.10 -10.99
CA GLU A 12 15.14 10.54 -9.90
C GLU A 12 13.68 10.48 -10.34
N ILE A 13 12.85 9.76 -9.56
CA ILE A 13 11.41 9.67 -9.78
C ILE A 13 10.73 10.44 -8.65
N PRO A 14 9.98 11.54 -8.95
CA PRO A 14 9.32 12.33 -7.93
C PRO A 14 8.32 11.51 -7.11
N LEU A 15 8.34 11.66 -5.78
CA LEU A 15 7.44 10.99 -4.86
C LEU A 15 5.98 11.47 -4.96
N SER A 16 5.73 12.56 -5.70
CA SER A 16 4.38 13.06 -5.99
C SER A 16 3.57 12.14 -6.90
N HIS A 17 4.24 11.23 -7.62
CA HIS A 17 3.56 10.24 -8.45
C HIS A 17 2.81 9.23 -7.57
N ARG A 18 1.60 8.87 -8.00
CA ARG A 18 0.82 7.78 -7.38
C ARG A 18 1.45 6.43 -7.74
N PHE A 19 1.05 5.39 -7.04
CA PHE A 19 1.53 4.02 -7.28
C PHE A 19 1.56 3.64 -8.77
N GLU A 20 0.47 3.85 -9.45
CA GLU A 20 0.29 3.48 -10.85
C GLU A 20 1.27 4.24 -11.76
N ASP A 21 1.32 5.57 -11.62
CA ASP A 21 2.22 6.43 -12.41
C ASP A 21 3.70 6.13 -12.12
N PHE A 22 4.01 5.87 -10.86
CA PHE A 22 5.35 5.49 -10.41
C PHE A 22 5.78 4.16 -11.03
N THR A 23 4.92 3.13 -10.96
CA THR A 23 5.22 1.80 -11.47
C THR A 23 5.34 1.81 -13.00
N VAL A 24 4.42 2.47 -13.70
CA VAL A 24 4.47 2.61 -15.17
C VAL A 24 5.74 3.34 -15.61
N LYS A 25 6.13 4.40 -14.89
CA LYS A 25 7.38 5.12 -15.23
C LYS A 25 8.60 4.24 -15.05
N ILE A 26 8.66 3.43 -13.99
CA ILE A 26 9.75 2.46 -13.78
C ILE A 26 9.77 1.44 -14.93
N HIS A 27 8.62 0.86 -15.30
CA HIS A 27 8.56 -0.12 -16.37
C HIS A 27 9.02 0.49 -17.70
N LYS A 28 8.60 1.71 -18.05
CA LYS A 28 9.07 2.41 -19.27
C LYS A 28 10.58 2.67 -19.26
N ILE A 29 11.19 2.94 -18.09
CA ILE A 29 12.65 3.06 -17.97
C ILE A 29 13.32 1.71 -18.22
N ILE A 30 12.83 0.65 -17.61
CA ILE A 30 13.36 -0.70 -17.77
C ILE A 30 13.24 -1.18 -19.22
N GLU A 31 12.11 -0.92 -19.89
CA GLU A 31 11.90 -1.24 -21.30
C GLU A 31 12.88 -0.51 -22.21
N LYS A 32 13.13 0.76 -21.94
CA LYS A 32 14.04 1.59 -22.72
C LYS A 32 15.50 1.13 -22.62
N GLU A 33 15.95 0.80 -21.42
CA GLU A 33 17.34 0.36 -21.16
C GLU A 33 17.58 -1.11 -21.58
N GLY A 34 16.56 -1.96 -21.49
CA GLY A 34 16.57 -3.35 -22.00
C GLY A 34 17.49 -4.29 -21.25
N PHE A 35 18.27 -5.09 -22.01
CA PHE A 35 19.14 -6.16 -21.52
C PHE A 35 20.50 -5.64 -21.02
N ASP A 36 21.24 -6.46 -20.25
CA ASP A 36 22.60 -6.20 -19.77
C ASP A 36 22.76 -4.98 -18.86
N VAL A 37 21.70 -4.60 -18.15
CA VAL A 37 21.68 -3.50 -17.19
C VAL A 37 21.39 -4.02 -15.79
N PHE A 38 22.12 -3.49 -14.79
CA PHE A 38 21.83 -3.72 -13.38
C PHE A 38 20.96 -2.60 -12.83
N TYR A 39 19.87 -2.93 -12.18
CA TYR A 39 18.98 -1.96 -11.55
C TYR A 39 19.15 -1.94 -10.03
N VAL A 40 19.19 -0.75 -9.44
CA VAL A 40 19.20 -0.55 -7.99
C VAL A 40 18.08 0.42 -7.62
N PHE A 41 17.09 -0.05 -6.87
CA PHE A 41 15.96 0.73 -6.39
C PHE A 41 16.22 1.25 -4.97
N ASP A 42 16.97 2.34 -4.85
CA ASP A 42 17.45 2.90 -3.58
C ASP A 42 16.53 4.03 -3.07
N CYS A 43 15.93 3.95 -1.94
CA CYS A 43 15.56 2.83 -1.09
C CYS A 43 14.03 2.75 -1.03
N LEU A 44 13.41 1.64 -1.41
CA LEU A 44 11.94 1.55 -1.53
C LEU A 44 11.20 1.82 -0.20
N SER A 45 11.82 1.54 0.94
CA SER A 45 11.21 1.81 2.25
C SER A 45 10.94 3.29 2.52
N GLU A 46 11.61 4.21 1.81
CA GLU A 46 11.34 5.64 1.93
C GLU A 46 10.03 6.06 1.24
N LEU A 47 9.53 5.26 0.32
CA LEU A 47 8.21 5.49 -0.33
C LEU A 47 7.04 5.39 0.64
N GLN A 48 7.21 4.74 1.80
CA GLN A 48 6.18 4.65 2.84
C GLN A 48 5.73 6.03 3.36
N THR A 49 6.59 7.02 3.29
CA THR A 49 6.27 8.39 3.71
C THR A 49 5.39 9.13 2.70
N ALA A 50 5.33 8.64 1.46
CA ALA A 50 4.62 9.30 0.36
C ALA A 50 3.27 8.65 0.03
N TRP A 51 3.25 7.34 -0.21
CA TRP A 51 2.05 6.60 -0.63
C TRP A 51 2.17 5.07 -0.47
N ALA A 52 3.36 4.55 -0.27
CA ALA A 52 3.59 3.12 -0.27
C ALA A 52 3.30 2.51 1.11
N THR A 53 2.08 2.04 1.30
CA THR A 53 1.75 1.14 2.40
C THR A 53 2.35 -0.24 2.16
N ASP A 54 2.28 -1.12 3.12
CA ASP A 54 2.75 -2.50 2.96
C ASP A 54 1.98 -3.25 1.86
N LEU A 55 0.69 -2.96 1.68
CA LEU A 55 -0.09 -3.48 0.55
C LEU A 55 0.52 -3.05 -0.79
N MET A 56 0.80 -1.74 -0.93
CA MET A 56 1.33 -1.17 -2.16
C MET A 56 2.76 -1.61 -2.45
N MET A 57 3.59 -1.80 -1.41
CA MET A 57 4.92 -2.39 -1.56
C MET A 57 4.83 -3.82 -2.09
N GLY A 58 3.95 -4.64 -1.53
CA GLY A 58 3.70 -5.99 -2.03
C GLY A 58 3.24 -6.00 -3.49
N ASN A 59 2.34 -5.09 -3.86
CA ASN A 59 1.85 -4.94 -5.23
C ASN A 59 2.97 -4.53 -6.19
N PHE A 60 3.82 -3.58 -5.80
CA PHE A 60 4.97 -3.16 -6.61
C PHE A 60 5.90 -4.34 -6.94
N PHE A 61 6.26 -5.15 -5.94
CA PHE A 61 7.09 -6.34 -6.16
C PHE A 61 6.40 -7.36 -7.08
N ARG A 62 5.09 -7.57 -6.93
CA ARG A 62 4.34 -8.54 -7.75
C ARG A 62 4.25 -8.17 -9.23
N VAL A 63 4.26 -6.89 -9.56
CA VAL A 63 4.21 -6.44 -10.97
C VAL A 63 5.60 -6.17 -11.55
N THR A 64 6.58 -5.76 -10.73
CA THR A 64 7.90 -5.37 -11.23
C THR A 64 8.88 -6.53 -11.29
N CYS A 65 8.89 -7.44 -10.29
CA CYS A 65 9.82 -8.55 -10.30
C CYS A 65 9.61 -9.53 -11.46
N PRO A 66 8.37 -9.99 -11.79
CA PRO A 66 8.14 -10.83 -12.96
C PRO A 66 8.54 -10.14 -14.27
N PHE A 67 8.28 -8.83 -14.39
CA PHE A 67 8.67 -8.05 -15.55
C PHE A 67 10.20 -8.01 -15.74
N LEU A 68 10.96 -7.73 -14.68
CA LEU A 68 12.43 -7.79 -14.71
C LEU A 68 12.96 -9.19 -15.01
N PHE A 69 12.26 -10.22 -14.54
CA PHE A 69 12.64 -11.59 -14.79
C PHE A 69 12.57 -11.98 -16.29
N THR A 70 11.63 -11.43 -17.04
CA THR A 70 11.52 -11.68 -18.48
C THR A 70 12.65 -11.06 -19.29
N LEU A 71 13.37 -10.07 -18.71
CA LEU A 71 14.45 -9.33 -19.39
C LEU A 71 15.86 -9.88 -19.08
N ASP A 72 15.97 -11.01 -18.35
CA ASP A 72 17.24 -11.63 -17.96
C ASP A 72 18.24 -10.62 -17.37
N THR A 73 17.77 -9.78 -16.46
CA THR A 73 18.53 -8.71 -15.80
C THR A 73 18.64 -8.93 -14.28
N VAL A 74 19.53 -8.19 -13.62
CA VAL A 74 19.69 -8.23 -12.16
C VAL A 74 19.18 -6.94 -11.55
N ALA A 75 18.25 -7.07 -10.59
CA ALA A 75 17.72 -5.94 -9.88
C ALA A 75 17.89 -6.10 -8.36
N PHE A 76 18.34 -5.04 -7.72
CA PHE A 76 18.51 -4.94 -6.28
C PHE A 76 17.45 -4.02 -5.69
N PHE A 77 16.76 -4.49 -4.65
CA PHE A 77 15.71 -3.77 -3.96
C PHE A 77 16.08 -3.60 -2.47
N PRO A 78 16.89 -2.60 -2.09
CA PRO A 78 17.15 -2.30 -0.70
C PRO A 78 15.87 -1.92 0.04
N ILE A 79 15.59 -2.64 1.12
CA ILE A 79 14.51 -2.32 2.06
C ILE A 79 15.05 -2.25 3.48
N ILE A 80 14.51 -1.34 4.29
CA ILE A 80 14.96 -1.13 5.66
C ILE A 80 14.28 -2.16 6.56
N ARG A 81 15.11 -2.97 7.22
CA ARG A 81 14.64 -3.98 8.16
C ARG A 81 13.77 -3.35 9.25
N GLY A 82 12.64 -4.01 9.52
CA GLY A 82 11.71 -3.57 10.56
C GLY A 82 10.84 -2.37 10.20
N LYS A 83 10.97 -1.76 9.02
CA LYS A 83 9.98 -0.80 8.53
C LYS A 83 8.72 -1.47 7.99
N HIS A 84 8.83 -2.68 7.47
CA HIS A 84 7.72 -3.44 6.89
C HIS A 84 7.22 -4.53 7.83
N SER A 85 5.93 -4.85 7.75
CA SER A 85 5.33 -5.97 8.46
C SER A 85 5.82 -7.31 7.93
N PHE A 86 5.66 -8.35 8.73
CA PHE A 86 5.94 -9.72 8.30
C PHE A 86 5.14 -10.12 7.05
N HIS A 87 3.88 -9.67 6.94
CA HIS A 87 3.03 -9.96 5.79
C HIS A 87 3.57 -9.35 4.49
N ALA A 88 4.06 -8.10 4.53
CA ALA A 88 4.69 -7.47 3.36
C ALA A 88 5.97 -8.21 2.96
N VAL A 89 6.84 -8.53 3.93
CA VAL A 89 8.07 -9.27 3.68
C VAL A 89 7.76 -10.64 3.07
N LYS A 90 6.72 -11.34 3.53
CA LYS A 90 6.26 -12.61 2.96
C LYS A 90 5.83 -12.47 1.49
N LYS A 91 5.08 -11.42 1.14
CA LYS A 91 4.69 -11.13 -0.25
C LYS A 91 5.93 -10.87 -1.13
N ILE A 92 6.87 -10.07 -0.65
CA ILE A 92 8.15 -9.81 -1.33
C ILE A 92 8.94 -11.13 -1.50
N LEU A 93 8.99 -11.97 -0.48
CA LEU A 93 9.71 -13.24 -0.48
C LEU A 93 9.17 -14.22 -1.54
N ASN A 94 7.87 -14.16 -1.81
CA ASN A 94 7.25 -15.00 -2.83
C ASN A 94 7.64 -14.59 -4.27
N THR A 95 8.02 -13.34 -4.50
CA THR A 95 8.35 -12.82 -5.83
C THR A 95 9.85 -12.76 -6.10
N THR A 96 10.70 -12.65 -5.07
CA THR A 96 12.14 -12.52 -5.23
C THR A 96 12.84 -13.88 -5.33
N GLN A 97 13.91 -13.95 -6.13
CA GLN A 97 14.76 -15.14 -6.23
C GLN A 97 15.75 -15.24 -5.05
N LEU A 98 16.22 -14.11 -4.56
CA LEU A 98 17.20 -14.02 -3.49
C LEU A 98 16.74 -12.98 -2.46
N LEU A 99 16.71 -13.37 -1.19
CA LEU A 99 16.53 -12.46 -0.07
C LEU A 99 17.74 -12.54 0.84
N LEU A 100 18.39 -11.41 1.03
CA LEU A 100 19.56 -11.24 1.88
C LEU A 100 19.23 -10.34 3.06
N ASP A 101 19.46 -10.83 4.27
CA ASP A 101 19.50 -10.02 5.46
C ASP A 101 20.91 -9.46 5.64
N VAL A 102 21.03 -8.14 5.73
CA VAL A 102 22.31 -7.46 5.93
C VAL A 102 22.31 -6.80 7.29
N TYR A 103 23.35 -7.09 8.08
CA TYR A 103 23.58 -6.53 9.40
C TYR A 103 24.95 -5.89 9.44
N SER A 104 25.10 -4.81 10.18
CA SER A 104 26.40 -4.17 10.36
C SER A 104 26.63 -3.85 11.82
N ASP A 105 27.82 -4.14 12.30
CA ASP A 105 28.38 -3.56 13.50
C ASP A 105 29.48 -2.54 13.12
N ARG A 106 30.19 -2.00 14.12
CA ARG A 106 31.24 -1.01 13.87
C ARG A 106 32.43 -1.53 13.04
N ARG A 107 32.60 -2.86 12.93
CA ARG A 107 33.78 -3.50 12.33
C ARG A 107 33.43 -4.37 11.14
N ASN A 108 32.28 -5.04 11.17
CA ASN A 108 31.94 -6.08 10.21
C ASN A 108 30.57 -5.82 9.57
N THR A 109 30.43 -6.28 8.34
CA THR A 109 29.15 -6.43 7.68
C THR A 109 28.84 -7.92 7.56
N TYR A 110 27.67 -8.33 8.03
CA TYR A 110 27.19 -9.70 7.98
C TYR A 110 26.10 -9.79 6.95
N VAL A 111 26.12 -10.83 6.13
CA VAL A 111 25.11 -11.13 5.14
C VAL A 111 24.58 -12.52 5.41
N ARG A 112 23.27 -12.65 5.61
CA ARG A 112 22.59 -13.91 5.81
C ARG A 112 21.58 -14.13 4.69
N PRO A 113 21.78 -15.13 3.80
CA PRO A 113 20.77 -15.51 2.85
C PRO A 113 19.55 -16.12 3.58
N ALA A 114 18.37 -15.49 3.39
CA ALA A 114 17.10 -15.95 3.94
C ALA A 114 16.29 -16.74 2.93
N LYS A 115 16.45 -16.45 1.63
CA LYS A 115 15.92 -17.22 0.50
C LYS A 115 16.95 -17.26 -0.61
N VAL A 116 17.12 -18.42 -1.21
CA VAL A 116 17.90 -18.63 -2.43
C VAL A 116 17.10 -19.59 -3.33
N TRP A 117 16.85 -19.19 -4.56
CA TRP A 117 16.10 -19.99 -5.52
C TRP A 117 17.03 -20.69 -6.51
N ASN A 118 16.79 -21.97 -6.74
CA ASN A 118 17.52 -22.80 -7.72
C ASN A 118 19.05 -22.81 -7.58
N ARG A 119 19.58 -22.67 -6.37
CA ARG A 119 21.01 -22.77 -6.08
C ARG A 119 21.20 -23.58 -4.81
N ASP A 120 22.27 -24.34 -4.75
CA ASP A 120 22.60 -25.18 -3.61
C ASP A 120 24.10 -25.11 -3.30
N SER A 121 24.42 -24.97 -2.01
CA SER A 121 25.78 -25.14 -1.46
C SER A 121 25.69 -25.43 0.03
N GLU A 122 26.70 -26.11 0.59
CA GLU A 122 26.75 -26.50 2.01
C GLU A 122 26.70 -25.32 2.98
N THR A 123 27.08 -24.13 2.53
CA THR A 123 27.16 -22.92 3.36
C THR A 123 26.11 -21.85 3.03
N MET A 124 25.19 -22.15 2.11
CA MET A 124 24.28 -21.16 1.50
C MET A 124 23.46 -20.36 2.51
N PHE A 125 22.85 -21.03 3.49
CA PHE A 125 22.02 -20.37 4.51
C PHE A 125 22.78 -19.96 5.78
N ARG A 126 24.09 -20.14 5.79
CA ARG A 126 24.92 -19.66 6.90
C ARG A 126 25.13 -18.16 6.81
N PRO A 127 25.30 -17.45 7.95
CA PRO A 127 25.74 -16.07 7.92
C PRO A 127 27.16 -15.99 7.30
N HIS A 128 27.40 -14.93 6.54
CA HIS A 128 28.71 -14.62 5.95
C HIS A 128 29.23 -13.30 6.52
N ILE A 129 30.54 -13.17 6.64
CA ILE A 129 31.22 -11.91 6.93
C ILE A 129 31.76 -11.33 5.64
N TYR A 130 31.44 -10.06 5.40
CA TYR A 130 32.04 -9.26 4.36
C TYR A 130 33.08 -8.32 4.97
N ASN A 131 34.32 -8.46 4.53
CA ASN A 131 35.40 -7.57 4.91
C ASN A 131 35.55 -6.47 3.85
N ARG A 132 35.32 -5.21 4.24
CA ARG A 132 35.33 -4.06 3.33
C ARG A 132 36.71 -3.72 2.76
N GLU A 133 37.76 -4.02 3.51
CA GLU A 133 39.14 -3.69 3.11
C GLU A 133 39.68 -4.65 2.05
N THR A 134 39.37 -5.95 2.22
CA THR A 134 39.88 -7.00 1.33
C THR A 134 38.85 -7.44 0.26
N GLY A 135 37.62 -7.00 0.35
CA GLY A 135 36.51 -7.51 -0.46
C GLY A 135 36.13 -8.97 -0.20
N ALA A 136 36.71 -9.61 0.80
CA ALA A 136 36.51 -11.02 1.08
C ALA A 136 35.12 -11.29 1.67
N PHE A 137 34.45 -12.26 1.09
CA PHE A 137 33.14 -12.76 1.54
C PHE A 137 33.31 -14.21 1.99
N ARG A 138 33.13 -14.50 3.28
CA ARG A 138 33.40 -15.81 3.86
C ARG A 138 32.26 -16.28 4.76
N PRO A 139 31.86 -17.57 4.70
CA PRO A 139 30.89 -18.12 5.62
C PRO A 139 31.42 -18.16 7.06
N ILE A 140 30.57 -17.97 8.02
CA ILE A 140 30.88 -18.11 9.45
C ILE A 140 30.79 -19.60 9.80
N LEU A 141 31.92 -20.19 10.14
CA LEU A 141 32.04 -21.61 10.47
C LEU A 141 32.43 -21.87 11.92
N ASP A 142 32.96 -20.85 12.61
CA ASP A 142 33.39 -20.99 14.01
C ASP A 142 32.40 -20.44 15.02
N GLY A 143 32.40 -21.00 16.23
CA GLY A 143 31.45 -20.67 17.29
C GLY A 143 31.59 -19.24 17.82
N VAL A 144 32.78 -18.64 17.80
CA VAL A 144 33.03 -17.30 18.33
C VAL A 144 32.42 -16.25 17.39
N GLN A 145 32.63 -16.40 16.09
CA GLN A 145 32.04 -15.53 15.08
C GLN A 145 30.53 -15.71 15.01
N SER A 146 30.02 -16.95 15.13
CA SER A 146 28.59 -17.22 15.23
C SER A 146 27.96 -16.52 16.42
N SER A 147 28.56 -16.61 17.60
CA SER A 147 28.07 -15.94 18.80
C SER A 147 28.02 -14.41 18.62
N ARG A 148 29.04 -13.81 18.02
CA ARG A 148 29.04 -12.37 17.72
C ARG A 148 27.93 -11.99 16.74
N PHE A 149 27.73 -12.78 15.69
CA PHE A 149 26.63 -12.55 14.75
C PHE A 149 25.27 -12.57 15.45
N TYR A 150 25.00 -13.57 16.29
CA TYR A 150 23.74 -13.67 17.02
C TYR A 150 23.53 -12.52 18.01
N GLN A 151 24.59 -12.01 18.65
CA GLN A 151 24.50 -10.79 19.47
C GLN A 151 24.14 -9.53 18.65
N VAL A 152 24.60 -9.47 17.40
CA VAL A 152 24.17 -8.38 16.49
C VAL A 152 22.72 -8.59 16.07
N LEU A 153 22.34 -9.82 15.74
CA LEU A 153 20.98 -10.18 15.34
C LEU A 153 19.95 -9.81 16.41
N ASP A 154 20.21 -10.13 17.68
CA ASP A 154 19.30 -9.86 18.80
C ASP A 154 18.94 -8.38 18.93
N LYS A 155 19.87 -7.47 18.58
CA LYS A 155 19.60 -6.02 18.61
C LYS A 155 18.58 -5.57 17.57
N PHE A 156 18.37 -6.37 16.53
CA PHE A 156 17.46 -6.06 15.42
C PHE A 156 16.21 -6.95 15.38
N GLN A 157 16.10 -7.92 16.29
CA GLN A 157 14.90 -8.74 16.36
C GLN A 157 13.76 -7.94 16.99
N ARG A 158 12.66 -7.88 16.27
CA ARG A 158 11.37 -7.46 16.82
C ARG A 158 10.64 -8.69 17.31
N THR A 159 10.06 -8.60 18.47
CA THR A 159 9.31 -9.68 19.11
C THR A 159 7.85 -9.27 19.29
N GLY A 160 6.95 -10.24 19.33
CA GLY A 160 5.54 -10.01 19.59
C GLY A 160 4.79 -9.29 18.45
N GLU A 161 3.82 -8.49 18.81
CA GLU A 161 2.91 -7.80 17.86
C GLU A 161 3.60 -6.78 16.96
N GLU A 162 4.74 -6.25 17.35
CA GLU A 162 5.48 -5.25 16.57
C GLU A 162 5.90 -5.73 15.18
N GLN A 163 6.18 -7.02 15.02
CA GLN A 163 6.57 -7.58 13.72
C GLN A 163 5.40 -7.70 12.73
N PHE A 164 4.16 -7.73 13.24
CA PHE A 164 2.95 -7.80 12.43
C PHE A 164 2.36 -6.41 12.12
N THR A 165 2.81 -5.39 12.84
CA THR A 165 2.32 -4.02 12.68
C THR A 165 3.07 -3.33 11.53
N ASP A 166 2.33 -2.88 10.52
CA ASP A 166 2.88 -2.13 9.40
C ASP A 166 3.16 -0.65 9.77
N SER A 167 3.77 0.09 8.84
CA SER A 167 4.08 1.51 9.06
C SER A 167 2.82 2.37 9.19
N TRP A 168 1.74 1.99 8.49
CA TRP A 168 0.45 2.67 8.59
C TRP A 168 -0.12 2.59 10.00
N ASN A 169 -0.24 1.37 10.53
CA ASN A 169 -0.74 1.15 11.87
C ASN A 169 0.17 1.75 12.95
N ARG A 170 1.50 1.63 12.80
CA ARG A 170 2.45 2.29 13.72
C ARG A 170 2.29 3.80 13.75
N PHE A 171 2.11 4.42 12.58
CA PHE A 171 1.88 5.86 12.48
C PHE A 171 0.59 6.27 13.23
N PHE A 172 -0.53 5.58 12.97
CA PHE A 172 -1.80 5.89 13.62
C PHE A 172 -1.77 5.62 15.13
N ASN A 173 -1.11 4.55 15.58
CA ASN A 173 -0.92 4.27 17.01
C ASN A 173 -0.10 5.38 17.69
N THR A 174 0.96 5.86 17.04
CA THR A 174 1.76 6.98 17.55
C THR A 174 0.95 8.27 17.59
N ALA A 175 0.22 8.60 16.53
CA ALA A 175 -0.65 9.77 16.49
C ALA A 175 -1.73 9.74 17.57
N LYS A 176 -2.33 8.56 17.79
CA LYS A 176 -3.33 8.34 18.85
C LYS A 176 -2.73 8.52 20.23
N MET A 177 -1.53 7.99 20.47
CA MET A 177 -0.81 8.17 21.74
C MET A 177 -0.51 9.66 22.01
N LEU A 178 -0.09 10.42 21.00
CA LEU A 178 0.12 11.88 21.13
C LEU A 178 -1.19 12.59 21.52
N TYR A 179 -2.27 12.25 20.86
CA TYR A 179 -3.60 12.82 21.14
C TYR A 179 -4.08 12.51 22.55
N ASP A 180 -4.01 11.25 22.98
CA ASP A 180 -4.46 10.82 24.31
C ASP A 180 -3.63 11.44 25.44
N ASN A 181 -2.36 11.78 25.17
CA ASN A 181 -1.50 12.51 26.11
C ASN A 181 -1.58 14.04 25.96
N HIS A 182 -2.55 14.57 25.23
CA HIS A 182 -2.74 16.02 25.00
C HIS A 182 -1.50 16.72 24.42
N MET A 183 -0.70 16.00 23.65
CA MET A 183 0.46 16.56 22.94
C MET A 183 0.03 17.15 21.60
N ASN A 184 0.90 17.97 20.99
CA ASN A 184 0.64 18.55 19.68
C ASN A 184 0.52 17.44 18.61
N THR A 185 -0.57 17.48 17.84
CA THR A 185 -0.90 16.53 16.78
C THR A 185 -0.97 17.14 15.39
N ASP A 186 -0.56 18.41 15.21
CA ASP A 186 -0.72 19.14 13.94
C ASP A 186 -0.02 18.44 12.78
N ASP A 187 1.23 17.97 12.98
CA ASP A 187 1.98 17.24 11.97
C ASP A 187 1.35 15.87 11.65
N ALA A 188 0.83 15.19 12.67
CA ALA A 188 0.11 13.94 12.49
C ALA A 188 -1.19 14.17 11.69
N CYS A 189 -1.98 15.20 12.02
CA CYS A 189 -3.19 15.58 11.28
C CYS A 189 -2.88 15.96 9.83
N ASN A 190 -1.79 16.68 9.59
CA ASN A 190 -1.33 17.00 8.24
C ASN A 190 -1.01 15.74 7.43
N THR A 191 -0.32 14.78 8.05
CA THR A 191 0.01 13.50 7.43
C THR A 191 -1.24 12.68 7.17
N MET A 192 -2.14 12.51 8.16
CA MET A 192 -3.40 11.80 8.01
C MET A 192 -4.25 12.37 6.88
N CYS A 193 -4.36 13.70 6.78
CA CYS A 193 -5.06 14.36 5.69
C CYS A 193 -4.49 13.95 4.32
N ASN A 194 -3.17 13.98 4.18
CA ASN A 194 -2.49 13.71 2.90
C ASN A 194 -2.55 12.24 2.46
N ILE A 195 -2.50 11.30 3.40
CA ILE A 195 -2.45 9.86 3.08
C ILE A 195 -3.83 9.22 2.97
N MET A 196 -4.86 9.81 3.61
CA MET A 196 -6.17 9.18 3.75
C MET A 196 -7.31 10.01 3.15
N MET A 197 -7.29 11.36 3.29
CA MET A 197 -8.42 12.19 2.90
C MET A 197 -8.28 12.74 1.48
N THR A 198 -7.33 13.64 1.24
CA THR A 198 -7.21 14.34 -0.04
C THR A 198 -5.81 14.90 -0.27
N ARG A 199 -5.45 15.05 -1.56
CA ARG A 199 -4.24 15.77 -2.00
C ARG A 199 -4.58 17.10 -2.69
N ASP A 200 -5.85 17.36 -2.97
CA ASP A 200 -6.29 18.65 -3.49
C ASP A 200 -6.04 19.76 -2.45
N GLU A 201 -5.38 20.83 -2.84
CA GLU A 201 -4.96 21.88 -1.92
C GLU A 201 -6.14 22.62 -1.27
N LYS A 202 -7.21 22.89 -2.02
CA LYS A 202 -8.39 23.58 -1.51
C LYS A 202 -9.16 22.69 -0.53
N MET A 203 -9.37 21.45 -0.92
CA MET A 203 -10.03 20.48 -0.06
C MET A 203 -9.22 20.23 1.21
N ARG A 204 -7.89 20.09 1.10
CA ARG A 204 -6.98 19.93 2.24
C ARG A 204 -7.04 21.11 3.21
N PHE A 205 -7.08 22.35 2.68
CA PHE A 205 -7.25 23.53 3.50
C PHE A 205 -8.56 23.49 4.31
N MET A 206 -9.67 23.10 3.67
CA MET A 206 -10.97 22.98 4.33
C MET A 206 -11.01 21.86 5.36
N VAL A 207 -10.47 20.69 5.03
CA VAL A 207 -10.37 19.57 5.97
C VAL A 207 -9.57 19.98 7.21
N LYS A 208 -8.39 20.58 7.03
CA LYS A 208 -7.55 21.05 8.15
C LYS A 208 -8.24 22.10 9.03
N LYS A 209 -9.08 22.94 8.43
CA LYS A 209 -9.80 23.98 9.16
C LYS A 209 -10.94 23.43 10.03
N HIS A 210 -11.57 22.34 9.60
CA HIS A 210 -12.82 21.89 10.21
C HIS A 210 -12.71 20.54 10.93
N PHE A 211 -11.69 19.72 10.61
CA PHE A 211 -11.48 18.43 11.26
C PHE A 211 -10.71 18.56 12.57
N THR A 212 -11.09 17.76 13.52
CA THR A 212 -10.35 17.48 14.75
C THR A 212 -9.49 16.22 14.57
N PRO A 213 -8.47 15.97 15.42
CA PRO A 213 -7.75 14.70 15.40
C PRO A 213 -8.66 13.48 15.50
N GLN A 214 -9.74 13.57 16.28
CA GLN A 214 -10.72 12.50 16.46
C GLN A 214 -11.44 12.13 15.15
N ASP A 215 -11.70 13.08 14.27
CA ASP A 215 -12.34 12.83 12.97
C ASP A 215 -11.47 11.90 12.11
N TYR A 216 -10.15 12.13 12.09
CA TYR A 216 -9.22 11.23 11.37
C TYR A 216 -9.16 9.83 11.98
N PHE A 217 -9.18 9.70 13.30
CA PHE A 217 -9.22 8.40 13.96
C PHE A 217 -10.53 7.67 13.68
N ASN A 218 -11.65 8.38 13.65
CA ASN A 218 -12.96 7.80 13.28
C ASN A 218 -12.93 7.25 11.86
N VAL A 219 -12.39 8.00 10.88
CA VAL A 219 -12.22 7.50 9.52
C VAL A 219 -11.34 6.26 9.51
N ARG A 220 -10.19 6.28 10.22
CA ARG A 220 -9.29 5.12 10.28
C ARG A 220 -9.96 3.88 10.85
N ASN A 221 -10.80 4.03 11.87
CA ASN A 221 -11.50 2.91 12.51
C ASN A 221 -12.57 2.28 11.63
N HIS A 222 -13.12 3.04 10.66
CA HIS A 222 -14.11 2.57 9.70
C HIS A 222 -13.49 2.29 8.31
N MET A 223 -12.18 2.08 8.25
CA MET A 223 -11.48 1.90 6.98
C MET A 223 -11.05 0.45 6.79
N ILE A 224 -11.33 -0.09 5.60
CA ILE A 224 -10.78 -1.35 5.11
C ILE A 224 -9.53 -1.05 4.29
N GLY A 225 -8.48 -1.80 4.57
CA GLY A 225 -7.20 -1.61 3.91
C GLY A 225 -6.57 -0.26 4.26
N THR A 226 -5.90 0.33 3.29
CA THR A 226 -5.12 1.57 3.41
C THR A 226 -5.32 2.47 2.20
N GLY A 227 -4.76 3.68 2.24
CA GLY A 227 -4.81 4.64 1.14
C GLY A 227 -5.94 5.66 1.27
N MET A 228 -6.42 6.18 0.15
CA MET A 228 -7.38 7.28 0.10
C MET A 228 -8.82 6.79 0.16
N ILE A 229 -9.71 7.54 0.84
CA ILE A 229 -11.16 7.24 0.87
C ILE A 229 -11.93 7.83 -0.31
N GLY A 230 -11.30 8.71 -1.10
CA GLY A 230 -11.88 9.31 -2.30
C GLY A 230 -12.68 10.60 -2.05
N GLY A 231 -13.11 11.24 -3.16
CA GLY A 231 -13.69 12.59 -3.14
C GLY A 231 -15.05 12.66 -2.47
N LYS A 232 -15.97 11.77 -2.85
CA LYS A 232 -17.33 11.74 -2.30
C LYS A 232 -17.34 11.51 -0.79
N ALA A 233 -16.57 10.54 -0.29
CA ALA A 233 -16.46 10.26 1.14
C ALA A 233 -15.83 11.44 1.89
N CYS A 234 -14.74 12.01 1.35
CA CYS A 234 -14.10 13.19 1.93
C CYS A 234 -15.05 14.38 1.99
N GLY A 235 -15.78 14.65 0.90
CA GLY A 235 -16.77 15.75 0.83
C GLY A 235 -17.92 15.59 1.83
N MET A 236 -18.46 14.39 1.96
CA MET A 236 -19.50 14.07 2.94
C MET A 236 -19.04 14.35 4.37
N LEU A 237 -17.86 13.81 4.74
CA LEU A 237 -17.30 13.99 6.07
C LEU A 237 -16.96 15.48 6.36
N LEU A 238 -16.41 16.17 5.38
CA LEU A 238 -16.12 17.61 5.49
C LEU A 238 -17.40 18.42 5.68
N SER A 239 -18.46 18.16 4.93
CA SER A 239 -19.74 18.84 5.07
C SER A 239 -20.30 18.69 6.47
N ARG A 240 -20.24 17.50 7.06
CA ARG A 240 -20.66 17.27 8.45
C ARG A 240 -19.77 18.03 9.46
N ALA A 241 -18.46 17.99 9.27
CA ALA A 241 -17.56 18.75 10.14
C ALA A 241 -17.81 20.27 10.09
N ILE A 242 -18.14 20.80 8.90
CA ILE A 242 -18.54 22.21 8.74
C ILE A 242 -19.83 22.49 9.48
N VAL A 243 -20.88 21.67 9.33
CA VAL A 243 -22.17 21.85 10.03
C VAL A 243 -21.94 21.80 11.54
N ARG A 244 -21.25 20.80 12.06
CA ARG A 244 -20.93 20.68 13.48
C ARG A 244 -20.25 21.96 14.03
N ASN A 245 -19.34 22.56 13.26
CA ASN A 245 -18.56 23.69 13.72
C ASN A 245 -19.29 25.03 13.57
N LEU A 246 -20.17 25.20 12.58
CA LEU A 246 -20.81 26.46 12.23
C LEU A 246 -22.29 26.52 12.56
N ALA A 247 -22.96 25.38 12.70
CA ALA A 247 -24.38 25.26 12.97
C ALA A 247 -24.68 24.05 13.88
N PRO A 248 -24.20 24.07 15.14
CA PRO A 248 -24.33 22.92 16.04
C PRO A 248 -25.77 22.53 16.29
N ASP A 249 -26.71 23.48 16.29
CA ASP A 249 -28.17 23.20 16.43
C ASP A 249 -28.70 22.29 15.30
N ILE A 250 -28.11 22.39 14.10
CA ILE A 250 -28.46 21.52 12.96
C ILE A 250 -27.78 20.16 13.15
N ASP A 251 -26.57 20.10 13.66
CA ASP A 251 -25.83 18.85 13.89
C ASP A 251 -26.57 17.94 14.89
N GLU A 252 -27.22 18.51 15.90
CA GLU A 252 -28.00 17.77 16.91
C GLU A 252 -29.23 17.03 16.31
N VAL A 253 -29.76 17.50 15.19
CA VAL A 253 -30.93 16.88 14.51
C VAL A 253 -30.54 16.05 13.29
N LEU A 254 -29.26 16.07 12.88
CA LEU A 254 -28.78 15.26 11.79
C LEU A 254 -28.59 13.81 12.24
N GLU A 255 -29.14 12.89 11.48
CA GLU A 255 -28.89 11.48 11.68
C GLU A 255 -27.39 11.17 11.53
N PRO A 256 -26.78 10.45 12.47
CA PRO A 256 -25.38 10.04 12.35
C PRO A 256 -25.21 9.15 11.11
N HIS A 257 -24.14 9.41 10.34
CA HIS A 257 -23.80 8.49 9.25
C HIS A 257 -23.07 7.27 9.82
N ASP A 258 -23.34 6.14 9.22
CA ASP A 258 -22.68 4.89 9.53
C ASP A 258 -22.11 4.31 8.23
N SER A 259 -20.81 4.59 8.00
CA SER A 259 -20.15 4.28 6.74
C SER A 259 -18.78 3.69 6.95
N PHE A 260 -18.46 2.63 6.22
CA PHE A 260 -17.12 2.11 6.08
C PHE A 260 -16.49 2.58 4.76
N PHE A 261 -15.17 2.73 4.75
CA PHE A 261 -14.42 3.25 3.62
C PHE A 261 -13.42 2.20 3.12
N ILE A 262 -13.61 1.74 1.89
CA ILE A 262 -12.64 0.84 1.24
C ILE A 262 -11.54 1.72 0.64
N GLY A 263 -10.34 1.61 1.21
CA GLY A 263 -9.20 2.43 0.79
C GLY A 263 -8.75 2.12 -0.65
N SER A 264 -8.14 3.10 -1.30
CA SER A 264 -7.68 2.98 -2.69
C SER A 264 -6.71 1.81 -2.92
N ASP A 265 -5.96 1.42 -1.89
CA ASP A 265 -4.96 0.36 -2.02
C ASP A 265 -5.62 -1.02 -2.17
N VAL A 266 -6.84 -1.19 -1.68
CA VAL A 266 -7.64 -2.42 -1.89
C VAL A 266 -7.96 -2.61 -3.38
N TYR A 267 -8.33 -1.53 -4.08
CA TYR A 267 -8.57 -1.57 -5.52
C TYR A 267 -7.34 -2.00 -6.31
N TYR A 268 -6.19 -1.40 -6.02
CA TYR A 268 -4.94 -1.79 -6.69
C TYR A 268 -4.51 -3.21 -6.34
N THR A 269 -4.71 -3.62 -5.09
CA THR A 269 -4.43 -5.01 -4.67
C THR A 269 -5.31 -5.99 -5.42
N TYR A 270 -6.59 -5.69 -5.58
CA TYR A 270 -7.52 -6.49 -6.37
C TYR A 270 -7.07 -6.64 -7.84
N ILE A 271 -6.63 -5.54 -8.48
CA ILE A 271 -6.09 -5.58 -9.85
C ILE A 271 -4.86 -6.47 -9.95
N VAL A 272 -3.91 -6.30 -9.01
CA VAL A 272 -2.63 -7.04 -9.04
C VAL A 272 -2.83 -8.50 -8.69
N ASP A 273 -3.66 -8.82 -7.70
CA ASP A 273 -3.91 -10.19 -7.24
C ASP A 273 -4.59 -11.04 -8.33
N ASN A 274 -5.42 -10.42 -9.15
CA ASN A 274 -6.09 -11.08 -10.27
C ASN A 274 -5.29 -11.06 -11.60
N GLY A 275 -4.08 -10.49 -11.63
CA GLY A 275 -3.26 -10.41 -12.85
C GLY A 275 -3.82 -9.43 -13.90
N PHE A 276 -4.58 -8.40 -13.46
CA PHE A 276 -5.19 -7.42 -14.36
C PHE A 276 -4.29 -6.18 -14.59
N TRP A 277 -3.05 -6.21 -14.12
CA TRP A 277 -2.16 -5.05 -14.19
C TRP A 277 -1.88 -4.61 -15.63
N ASP A 278 -1.57 -5.54 -16.52
CA ASP A 278 -1.21 -5.21 -17.90
C ASP A 278 -2.38 -4.56 -18.67
N ILE A 279 -3.58 -5.11 -18.54
CA ILE A 279 -4.76 -4.51 -19.17
C ILE A 279 -5.07 -3.14 -18.57
N ARG A 280 -4.85 -2.96 -17.25
CA ARG A 280 -5.03 -1.67 -16.58
C ARG A 280 -4.06 -0.62 -17.11
N VAL A 281 -2.78 -0.95 -17.31
CA VAL A 281 -1.76 -0.04 -17.86
C VAL A 281 -2.10 0.34 -19.29
N ARG A 282 -2.43 -0.62 -20.15
CA ARG A 282 -2.80 -0.38 -21.54
C ARG A 282 -4.09 0.44 -21.65
N GLN A 283 -5.09 0.18 -20.83
CA GLN A 283 -6.35 0.92 -20.82
C GLN A 283 -6.17 2.40 -20.45
N ARG A 284 -5.04 2.81 -19.88
CA ARG A 284 -4.72 4.22 -19.60
C ARG A 284 -4.15 4.97 -20.80
N GLU A 285 -3.62 4.27 -21.80
CA GLU A 285 -3.10 4.89 -23.00
C GLU A 285 -4.29 5.41 -23.85
N GLU A 286 -4.15 6.60 -24.42
CA GLU A 286 -5.24 7.31 -25.11
C GLU A 286 -5.85 6.49 -26.25
N GLU A 287 -5.02 5.75 -26.95
CA GLU A 287 -5.41 4.91 -28.09
C GLU A 287 -6.25 3.69 -27.69
N GLU A 288 -5.98 3.09 -26.53
CA GLU A 288 -6.62 1.86 -26.05
C GLU A 288 -7.68 2.12 -24.96
N TYR A 289 -7.89 3.38 -24.54
CA TYR A 289 -8.76 3.72 -23.41
C TYR A 289 -10.18 3.18 -23.56
N PHE A 290 -10.82 3.43 -24.69
CA PHE A 290 -12.20 2.97 -24.94
C PHE A 290 -12.24 1.53 -25.43
N SER A 291 -11.27 1.08 -26.22
CA SER A 291 -11.27 -0.26 -26.82
C SER A 291 -11.15 -1.37 -25.79
N LEU A 292 -10.40 -1.13 -24.70
CA LEU A 292 -10.21 -2.10 -23.61
C LEU A 292 -11.18 -1.92 -22.43
N ALA A 293 -11.98 -0.87 -22.42
CA ALA A 293 -12.86 -0.55 -21.28
C ALA A 293 -13.84 -1.68 -20.95
N GLU A 294 -14.50 -2.24 -21.96
CA GLU A 294 -15.48 -3.33 -21.76
C GLU A 294 -14.79 -4.62 -21.30
N GLU A 295 -13.68 -5.02 -21.93
CA GLU A 295 -12.92 -6.20 -21.53
C GLU A 295 -12.44 -6.07 -20.07
N PHE A 296 -11.92 -4.90 -19.72
CA PHE A 296 -11.43 -4.67 -18.36
C PHE A 296 -12.58 -4.64 -17.34
N ALA A 297 -13.72 -4.02 -17.68
CA ALA A 297 -14.90 -4.06 -16.83
C ALA A 297 -15.38 -5.49 -16.56
N GLN A 298 -15.39 -6.37 -17.57
CA GLN A 298 -15.74 -7.78 -17.42
C GLN A 298 -14.73 -8.53 -16.54
N LYS A 299 -13.43 -8.27 -16.70
CA LYS A 299 -12.39 -8.83 -15.81
C LYS A 299 -12.61 -8.38 -14.35
N LEU A 300 -12.90 -7.10 -14.11
CA LEU A 300 -13.19 -6.58 -12.78
C LEU A 300 -14.44 -7.22 -12.14
N LYS A 301 -15.46 -7.55 -12.92
CA LYS A 301 -16.66 -8.25 -12.42
C LYS A 301 -16.39 -9.70 -12.01
N ASN A 302 -15.39 -10.34 -12.63
CA ASN A 302 -15.11 -11.77 -12.46
C ASN A 302 -13.88 -12.07 -11.58
N GLY A 303 -13.19 -11.05 -11.08
CA GLY A 303 -12.04 -11.23 -10.18
C GLY A 303 -12.43 -11.75 -8.80
N VAL A 304 -11.44 -12.16 -8.03
CA VAL A 304 -11.60 -12.72 -6.69
C VAL A 304 -10.85 -11.86 -5.68
N PHE A 305 -11.46 -11.60 -4.53
CA PHE A 305 -10.77 -10.97 -3.41
C PHE A 305 -9.91 -12.00 -2.65
N SER A 306 -8.77 -11.55 -2.15
CA SER A 306 -7.92 -12.40 -1.30
C SER A 306 -8.63 -12.73 0.01
N GLU A 307 -8.28 -13.87 0.63
CA GLU A 307 -8.81 -14.28 1.93
C GLU A 307 -8.62 -13.18 3.01
N GLU A 308 -7.51 -12.43 2.96
CA GLU A 308 -7.25 -11.31 3.85
C GLU A 308 -8.30 -10.19 3.69
N MET A 309 -8.71 -9.87 2.46
CA MET A 309 -9.76 -8.87 2.18
C MET A 309 -11.13 -9.41 2.54
N GLN A 310 -11.41 -10.67 2.24
CA GLN A 310 -12.68 -11.32 2.61
C GLN A 310 -12.90 -11.30 4.12
N ASN A 311 -11.87 -11.57 4.91
CA ASN A 311 -11.95 -11.49 6.37
C ASN A 311 -12.27 -10.06 6.85
N GLN A 312 -11.73 -9.03 6.22
CA GLN A 312 -12.10 -7.64 6.55
C GLN A 312 -13.56 -7.33 6.15
N PHE A 313 -14.04 -7.85 5.03
CA PHE A 313 -15.45 -7.71 4.63
C PHE A 313 -16.40 -8.43 5.58
N LEU A 314 -16.02 -9.59 6.09
CA LEU A 314 -16.81 -10.32 7.09
C LEU A 314 -16.99 -9.50 8.37
N HIS A 315 -15.97 -8.77 8.85
CA HIS A 315 -16.10 -7.87 10.00
C HIS A 315 -17.13 -6.76 9.78
N ILE A 316 -17.23 -6.21 8.55
CA ILE A 316 -18.29 -5.23 8.22
C ILE A 316 -19.67 -5.89 8.28
N LEU A 317 -19.81 -7.09 7.70
CA LEU A 317 -21.07 -7.81 7.71
C LEU A 317 -21.50 -8.20 9.12
N GLU A 318 -20.56 -8.51 10.00
CA GLU A 318 -20.82 -8.72 11.43
C GLU A 318 -21.28 -7.43 12.12
N TYR A 319 -20.65 -6.30 11.81
CA TYR A 319 -21.00 -4.99 12.36
C TYR A 319 -22.43 -4.57 11.96
N TYR A 320 -22.80 -4.66 10.67
CA TYR A 320 -24.13 -4.31 10.20
C TYR A 320 -25.20 -5.36 10.53
N GLY A 321 -24.80 -6.54 11.00
CA GLY A 321 -25.75 -7.63 11.22
C GLY A 321 -26.48 -7.99 9.93
N GLN A 322 -27.81 -7.81 9.89
CA GLN A 322 -28.63 -8.01 8.69
C GLN A 322 -29.29 -6.71 8.20
N ASP A 323 -28.75 -5.56 8.58
CA ASP A 323 -29.25 -4.29 8.08
C ASP A 323 -28.80 -4.08 6.63
N PRO A 324 -29.69 -3.57 5.77
CA PRO A 324 -29.34 -3.29 4.38
C PRO A 324 -28.38 -2.11 4.30
N PHE A 325 -27.49 -2.16 3.31
CA PHE A 325 -26.54 -1.07 3.06
C PHE A 325 -26.36 -0.83 1.56
N ILE A 326 -25.70 0.28 1.23
CA ILE A 326 -25.39 0.66 -0.16
C ILE A 326 -23.85 0.71 -0.34
N VAL A 327 -23.38 0.08 -1.41
CA VAL A 327 -21.98 0.21 -1.87
C VAL A 327 -21.93 1.29 -2.95
N ARG A 328 -21.10 2.31 -2.74
CA ARG A 328 -21.00 3.48 -3.63
C ARG A 328 -19.55 3.75 -4.00
N SER A 329 -19.35 4.25 -5.20
CA SER A 329 -18.06 4.80 -5.62
C SER A 329 -17.69 6.04 -4.81
N SER A 330 -16.38 6.25 -4.65
CA SER A 330 -15.81 7.46 -4.09
C SER A 330 -14.52 7.80 -4.83
N SER A 331 -14.62 7.97 -6.16
CA SER A 331 -13.48 8.36 -6.99
C SER A 331 -12.99 9.77 -6.63
N ILE A 332 -11.70 10.01 -6.79
CA ILE A 332 -11.13 11.37 -6.64
C ILE A 332 -11.72 12.34 -7.69
N LEU A 333 -12.18 11.81 -8.81
CA LEU A 333 -12.82 12.60 -9.88
C LEU A 333 -14.30 12.92 -9.58
N GLU A 334 -14.92 12.21 -8.62
CA GLU A 334 -16.27 12.53 -8.15
C GLU A 334 -16.23 13.59 -7.08
N ASP A 335 -17.07 14.60 -7.22
CA ASP A 335 -17.28 15.66 -6.23
C ASP A 335 -15.97 16.39 -5.80
N GLY A 336 -15.06 16.57 -6.76
CA GLY A 336 -13.90 17.45 -6.58
C GLY A 336 -14.29 18.93 -6.62
N PHE A 337 -13.42 19.82 -6.12
CA PHE A 337 -13.65 21.27 -6.15
C PHE A 337 -13.81 21.75 -7.60
N GLY A 338 -15.05 22.12 -7.97
CA GLY A 338 -15.40 22.65 -9.31
C GLY A 338 -15.81 21.62 -10.34
N ASN A 339 -15.75 20.31 -10.03
CA ASN A 339 -16.19 19.25 -10.92
C ASN A 339 -17.08 18.26 -10.14
N ALA A 340 -18.35 18.18 -10.51
CA ALA A 340 -19.27 17.18 -10.01
C ALA A 340 -19.71 16.28 -11.19
N PHE A 341 -19.40 15.00 -11.13
CA PHE A 341 -19.86 14.01 -12.10
C PHE A 341 -20.92 13.11 -11.46
N ALA A 342 -22.19 13.45 -11.66
CA ALA A 342 -23.29 12.62 -11.23
C ALA A 342 -23.61 11.54 -12.28
N GLY A 343 -23.92 10.32 -11.81
CA GLY A 343 -24.44 9.24 -12.67
C GLY A 343 -23.39 8.50 -13.50
N LYS A 344 -22.11 8.76 -13.34
CA LYS A 344 -21.04 8.05 -14.06
C LYS A 344 -20.72 6.68 -13.45
N TYR A 345 -20.87 6.55 -12.16
CA TYR A 345 -20.50 5.35 -11.41
C TYR A 345 -21.74 4.69 -10.81
N GLU A 346 -21.72 3.37 -10.76
CA GLU A 346 -22.80 2.58 -10.17
C GLU A 346 -22.85 2.72 -8.64
N SER A 347 -24.06 2.54 -8.12
CA SER A 347 -24.34 2.37 -6.69
C SER A 347 -25.19 1.11 -6.53
N VAL A 348 -24.77 0.20 -5.65
CA VAL A 348 -25.42 -1.10 -5.49
C VAL A 348 -25.99 -1.23 -4.09
N PHE A 349 -27.31 -1.46 -4.01
CA PHE A 349 -27.97 -1.79 -2.75
C PHE A 349 -27.79 -3.26 -2.44
N CYS A 350 -27.32 -3.56 -1.24
CA CYS A 350 -27.21 -4.90 -0.68
C CYS A 350 -28.33 -5.11 0.32
N ALA A 351 -29.16 -6.12 0.10
CA ALA A 351 -30.22 -6.50 1.02
C ALA A 351 -29.66 -7.05 2.34
N ASN A 352 -28.45 -7.61 2.29
CA ASN A 352 -27.71 -8.15 3.42
C ASN A 352 -28.51 -9.22 4.21
N ARG A 353 -29.17 -10.13 3.48
CA ARG A 353 -30.01 -11.20 4.04
C ARG A 353 -29.48 -12.57 3.65
N GLY A 354 -29.77 -13.57 4.46
CA GLY A 354 -29.36 -14.96 4.22
C GLY A 354 -28.18 -15.38 5.10
N THR A 355 -27.47 -16.42 4.65
CA THR A 355 -26.27 -16.93 5.32
C THR A 355 -25.12 -15.93 5.21
N LEU A 356 -24.08 -16.10 6.02
CA LEU A 356 -22.91 -15.22 5.99
C LEU A 356 -22.20 -15.29 4.64
N GLU A 357 -22.13 -16.48 4.03
CA GLU A 357 -21.53 -16.72 2.72
C GLU A 357 -22.32 -16.02 1.60
N GLU A 358 -23.67 -16.09 1.64
CA GLU A 358 -24.52 -15.39 0.66
C GLU A 358 -24.36 -13.89 0.78
N ARG A 359 -24.31 -13.35 1.99
CA ARG A 359 -24.11 -11.92 2.26
C ARG A 359 -22.72 -11.45 1.83
N LEU A 360 -21.68 -12.24 2.07
CA LEU A 360 -20.32 -11.94 1.61
C LEU A 360 -20.27 -11.90 0.08
N LEU A 361 -20.88 -12.88 -0.59
CA LEU A 361 -20.93 -12.92 -2.05
C LEU A 361 -21.68 -11.72 -2.63
N GLU A 362 -22.82 -11.33 -2.03
CA GLU A 362 -23.59 -10.13 -2.41
C GLU A 362 -22.71 -8.87 -2.28
N PHE A 363 -22.02 -8.71 -1.16
CA PHE A 363 -21.16 -7.57 -0.89
C PHE A 363 -19.97 -7.51 -1.87
N GLU A 364 -19.28 -8.62 -2.09
CA GLU A 364 -18.21 -8.70 -3.07
C GLU A 364 -18.66 -8.37 -4.48
N ASN A 365 -19.85 -8.87 -4.90
CA ASN A 365 -20.42 -8.56 -6.20
C ASN A 365 -20.76 -7.07 -6.34
N ALA A 366 -21.24 -6.45 -5.27
CA ALA A 366 -21.51 -5.02 -5.24
C ALA A 366 -20.20 -4.21 -5.43
N ILE A 367 -19.13 -4.58 -4.72
CA ILE A 367 -17.82 -3.92 -4.88
C ILE A 367 -17.28 -4.11 -6.30
N ARG A 368 -17.34 -5.33 -6.85
CA ARG A 368 -16.93 -5.65 -8.25
C ARG A 368 -17.69 -4.81 -9.27
N THR A 369 -19.00 -4.65 -9.07
CA THR A 369 -19.85 -3.84 -9.95
C THR A 369 -19.43 -2.37 -9.90
N VAL A 370 -19.20 -1.83 -8.70
CA VAL A 370 -18.73 -0.45 -8.54
C VAL A 370 -17.33 -0.27 -9.17
N TYR A 371 -16.40 -1.22 -8.99
CA TYR A 371 -15.09 -1.16 -9.63
C TYR A 371 -15.20 -1.19 -11.16
N ALA A 372 -16.03 -2.07 -11.72
CA ALA A 372 -16.26 -2.17 -13.17
C ALA A 372 -16.88 -0.91 -13.75
N SER A 373 -17.77 -0.24 -13.02
CA SER A 373 -18.41 1.02 -13.47
C SER A 373 -17.39 2.16 -13.65
N SER A 374 -16.21 2.06 -13.08
CA SER A 374 -15.16 3.06 -13.30
C SER A 374 -14.55 3.00 -14.70
N MET A 375 -14.91 1.99 -15.51
CA MET A 375 -14.44 1.81 -16.89
C MET A 375 -15.46 2.28 -17.94
N SER A 376 -16.65 2.72 -17.53
CA SER A 376 -17.72 3.19 -18.43
C SER A 376 -17.60 4.69 -18.77
#